data_4440ab2753761a688efa7e493c81a76e
#
_entry.id   4440ab2753761a688efa7e493c81a76e
#
_cell.length_a   1.000
_cell.length_b   1.000
_cell.length_c   1.000
_cell.angle_alpha   90.00
_cell.angle_beta   90.00
_cell.angle_gamma   90.00
#
_symmetry.space_group_name_H-M   'P 1'
#
loop_
_entity.id
_entity.type
_entity.pdbx_description
1 polymer ?
#
loop_
_entity_poly.entity_id
_entity_poly.type
_entity_poly.pdbx_seq_one_letter_code
_entity_poly.pdbx_strand_id
1 'polypeptide(L)'
;MVCLSRENFAVEGKRKGTPCSSLGAMAITDGRFNEAQVIARLKEIFATSDPRISIGIGDDAAVVTGGPNQILTTDMAVSGVHFRTDWSSAFEIGRKVTAANTADVLAMSAKPDFLLVAVSLTGSETIEWITDLARGIKYEADLAGAHVVGGDISRAGQLVISITAIGSTNKPITRSGAKPGDGIYLSSLTGWSAAGLAMLNSGSTEVGEPAEKALSEFKSPTIDYGFDASNSNALCDVSDALVIQAAQMAEASKVCFNFDLTKIQASAEFVELEKVAQKLNADIWSWIFAGGEDHALLATGTDLPGLLIGEVTQGAGLANVPAGVEANTWQHF
;
A
#
# COMPACT_ATOMS: atom_id res chain seq x y z
N MET A 1 1.31 -16.29 -18.50
CA MET A 1 2.01 -16.83 -19.67
C MET A 1 1.09 -16.71 -20.86
N VAL A 2 1.14 -15.62 -21.57
CA VAL A 2 0.47 -15.46 -22.87
C VAL A 2 1.53 -14.90 -23.82
N CYS A 3 1.98 -15.77 -24.70
CA CYS A 3 2.95 -15.51 -25.75
C CYS A 3 2.23 -14.80 -26.90
N LEU A 4 2.60 -13.58 -27.24
CA LEU A 4 2.16 -12.91 -28.47
C LEU A 4 3.21 -13.10 -29.57
N SER A 5 2.79 -13.91 -30.53
CA SER A 5 3.19 -14.06 -31.94
C SER A 5 4.50 -13.42 -32.41
N ARG A 6 5.44 -14.26 -32.73
CA ARG A 6 6.55 -13.99 -33.66
C ARG A 6 5.99 -13.95 -35.08
N GLU A 7 6.12 -12.84 -35.76
CA GLU A 7 6.04 -12.80 -37.21
C GLU A 7 7.34 -13.32 -37.84
N ASN A 8 7.17 -14.22 -38.80
CA ASN A 8 8.22 -14.88 -39.55
C ASN A 8 8.99 -13.91 -40.45
N PHE A 9 10.31 -13.82 -40.27
CA PHE A 9 11.20 -13.45 -41.34
C PHE A 9 12.13 -14.63 -41.64
N ALA A 10 11.91 -15.26 -42.78
CA ALA A 10 12.83 -16.19 -43.41
C ALA A 10 13.98 -15.40 -44.05
N VAL A 11 15.21 -15.70 -43.65
CA VAL A 11 16.40 -15.32 -44.41
C VAL A 11 17.29 -16.54 -44.55
N GLU A 12 17.35 -17.07 -45.78
CA GLU A 12 18.40 -17.99 -46.23
C GLU A 12 19.73 -17.24 -46.30
N GLY A 13 20.79 -17.85 -45.81
CA GLY A 13 22.13 -17.35 -46.03
C GLY A 13 23.22 -17.95 -45.15
N LYS A 14 23.85 -19.02 -45.61
CA LYS A 14 25.09 -19.55 -45.04
C LYS A 14 26.17 -18.46 -44.99
N ARG A 15 26.71 -18.14 -43.81
CA ARG A 15 28.02 -17.50 -43.67
C ARG A 15 28.85 -18.11 -42.55
N LYS A 16 30.12 -18.33 -42.90
CA LYS A 16 31.22 -18.87 -42.11
C LYS A 16 31.49 -18.02 -40.86
N GLY A 17 31.92 -18.69 -39.79
CA GLY A 17 32.27 -18.06 -38.52
C GLY A 17 33.35 -16.99 -38.62
N THR A 18 33.09 -15.91 -37.92
CA THR A 18 34.07 -14.88 -37.54
C THR A 18 34.01 -14.73 -36.00
N PRO A 19 35.12 -14.45 -35.32
CA PRO A 19 35.16 -14.47 -33.87
C PRO A 19 34.33 -13.29 -33.29
N CYS A 20 33.71 -13.55 -32.15
CA CYS A 20 32.98 -12.58 -31.37
C CYS A 20 33.86 -11.38 -31.00
N SER A 21 33.75 -10.30 -31.78
CA SER A 21 34.31 -9.01 -31.42
C SER A 21 33.33 -8.32 -30.49
N SER A 22 33.84 -7.84 -29.36
CA SER A 22 33.18 -6.99 -28.38
C SER A 22 32.18 -6.03 -29.03
N LEU A 23 30.90 -6.20 -28.76
CA LEU A 23 29.88 -5.18 -29.04
C LEU A 23 30.23 -3.94 -28.21
N GLY A 24 30.83 -2.97 -28.88
CA GLY A 24 31.05 -1.65 -28.35
C GLY A 24 29.71 -1.04 -27.97
N ALA A 25 29.61 -0.55 -26.74
CA ALA A 25 28.49 0.19 -26.26
C ALA A 25 28.20 1.36 -27.20
N MET A 26 27.12 1.28 -27.96
CA MET A 26 26.59 2.40 -28.71
C MET A 26 26.05 3.41 -27.67
N ALA A 27 26.80 4.51 -27.48
CA ALA A 27 26.35 5.62 -26.66
C ALA A 27 25.13 6.25 -27.34
N ILE A 28 23.97 6.06 -26.76
CA ILE A 28 22.73 6.77 -27.13
C ILE A 28 22.81 8.14 -26.48
N THR A 29 23.06 9.17 -27.29
CA THR A 29 23.27 10.58 -26.86
C THR A 29 21.97 11.40 -26.85
N ASP A 30 20.84 10.82 -26.55
CA ASP A 30 19.54 11.52 -26.59
C ASP A 30 18.90 11.71 -25.19
N GLY A 31 19.67 11.62 -24.10
CA GLY A 31 19.18 11.85 -22.74
C GLY A 31 18.28 10.73 -22.18
N ARG A 32 18.04 9.66 -22.92
CA ARG A 32 17.28 8.50 -22.49
C ARG A 32 18.20 7.48 -21.85
N PHE A 33 17.81 7.01 -20.65
CA PHE A 33 18.44 5.86 -20.00
C PHE A 33 18.07 4.57 -20.73
N ASN A 34 18.91 3.55 -20.64
CA ASN A 34 18.60 2.21 -21.11
C ASN A 34 18.22 1.31 -19.91
N GLU A 35 17.56 0.19 -20.20
CA GLU A 35 17.13 -0.79 -19.20
C GLU A 35 18.27 -1.25 -18.27
N ALA A 36 19.44 -1.54 -18.82
CA ALA A 36 20.59 -1.98 -18.05
C ALA A 36 21.05 -0.94 -17.01
N GLN A 37 20.98 0.36 -17.34
CA GLN A 37 21.30 1.43 -16.40
C GLN A 37 20.27 1.52 -15.26
N VAL A 38 18.98 1.34 -15.56
CA VAL A 38 17.92 1.29 -14.52
C VAL A 38 18.13 0.09 -13.61
N ILE A 39 18.32 -1.11 -14.16
CA ILE A 39 18.55 -2.33 -13.36
C ILE A 39 19.79 -2.17 -12.47
N ALA A 40 20.89 -1.64 -13.00
CA ALA A 40 22.10 -1.39 -12.21
C ALA A 40 21.81 -0.46 -11.02
N ARG A 41 21.04 0.61 -11.25
CA ARG A 41 20.67 1.56 -10.20
C ARG A 41 19.74 0.95 -9.15
N LEU A 42 18.78 0.14 -9.57
CA LEU A 42 17.87 -0.57 -8.66
C LEU A 42 18.62 -1.60 -7.80
N LYS A 43 19.59 -2.33 -8.36
CA LYS A 43 20.46 -3.25 -7.62
C LYS A 43 21.23 -2.54 -6.50
N GLU A 44 21.73 -1.32 -6.73
CA GLU A 44 22.39 -0.53 -5.70
C GLU A 44 21.43 -0.11 -4.58
N ILE A 45 20.22 0.36 -4.95
CA ILE A 45 19.22 0.86 -3.99
C ILE A 45 18.69 -0.27 -3.10
N PHE A 46 18.38 -1.42 -3.69
CA PHE A 46 17.78 -2.56 -3.00
C PHE A 46 18.81 -3.58 -2.50
N ALA A 47 20.09 -3.23 -2.51
CA ALA A 47 21.13 -4.12 -1.94
C ALA A 47 20.83 -4.47 -0.49
N THR A 48 20.94 -5.75 -0.15
CA THR A 48 20.72 -6.26 1.21
C THR A 48 21.69 -7.41 1.50
N SER A 49 21.96 -7.64 2.78
CA SER A 49 22.73 -8.77 3.28
C SER A 49 21.88 -9.81 4.02
N ASP A 50 20.56 -9.79 3.83
CA ASP A 50 19.65 -10.74 4.47
C ASP A 50 19.99 -12.18 4.03
N PRO A 51 20.35 -13.09 4.98
CA PRO A 51 20.74 -14.46 4.67
C PRO A 51 19.59 -15.32 4.11
N ARG A 52 18.35 -14.85 4.24
CA ARG A 52 17.18 -15.52 3.63
C ARG A 52 17.12 -15.33 2.12
N ILE A 53 17.87 -14.40 1.56
CA ILE A 53 17.93 -14.13 0.11
C ILE A 53 19.22 -14.75 -0.43
N SER A 54 19.12 -15.90 -1.09
CA SER A 54 20.28 -16.56 -1.72
C SER A 54 20.53 -16.07 -3.15
N ILE A 55 19.47 -15.69 -3.87
CA ILE A 55 19.53 -15.02 -5.18
C ILE A 55 18.53 -13.85 -5.14
N GLY A 56 19.00 -12.63 -5.42
CA GLY A 56 18.18 -11.42 -5.48
C GLY A 56 18.09 -10.86 -6.90
N ILE A 57 17.98 -9.51 -7.00
CA ILE A 57 17.82 -8.79 -8.27
C ILE A 57 18.96 -9.09 -9.24
N GLY A 58 18.63 -9.54 -10.45
CA GLY A 58 19.57 -9.70 -11.58
C GLY A 58 19.73 -11.10 -12.12
N ASP A 59 18.92 -12.03 -11.66
CA ASP A 59 18.71 -13.35 -12.26
C ASP A 59 17.25 -13.44 -12.73
N ASP A 60 16.85 -14.53 -13.38
CA ASP A 60 15.49 -14.75 -13.90
C ASP A 60 14.43 -14.76 -12.78
N ALA A 61 14.83 -15.15 -11.56
CA ALA A 61 13.98 -15.12 -10.38
C ALA A 61 14.80 -14.97 -9.08
N ALA A 62 14.17 -14.45 -8.03
CA ALA A 62 14.74 -14.44 -6.70
C ALA A 62 14.57 -15.82 -6.04
N VAL A 63 15.57 -16.23 -5.23
CA VAL A 63 15.49 -17.43 -4.38
C VAL A 63 15.56 -16.99 -2.93
N VAL A 64 14.45 -17.21 -2.21
CA VAL A 64 14.29 -16.78 -0.83
C VAL A 64 13.82 -17.93 0.08
N THR A 65 14.12 -17.82 1.38
CA THR A 65 13.62 -18.72 2.40
C THR A 65 12.60 -17.99 3.25
N GLY A 66 11.34 -18.47 3.25
CA GLY A 66 10.25 -17.91 4.04
C GLY A 66 9.99 -18.64 5.35
N GLY A 67 9.04 -18.10 6.13
CA GLY A 67 8.55 -18.70 7.38
C GLY A 67 7.53 -19.83 7.14
N PRO A 68 6.89 -20.34 8.22
CA PRO A 68 6.05 -21.55 8.15
C PRO A 68 4.74 -21.36 7.37
N ASN A 69 4.05 -20.22 7.53
CA ASN A 69 2.89 -19.86 6.70
C ASN A 69 3.27 -18.63 5.89
N GLN A 70 3.17 -18.75 4.57
CA GLN A 70 3.41 -17.64 3.66
C GLN A 70 2.10 -16.88 3.43
N ILE A 71 2.16 -15.57 3.61
CA ILE A 71 1.08 -14.63 3.29
C ILE A 71 1.49 -13.92 2.01
N LEU A 72 0.62 -13.94 1.01
CA LEU A 72 0.88 -13.32 -0.29
C LEU A 72 -0.28 -12.40 -0.65
N THR A 73 0.05 -11.18 -1.02
CA THR A 73 -0.89 -10.21 -1.56
C THR A 73 -0.29 -9.47 -2.74
N THR A 74 -1.11 -8.82 -3.54
CA THR A 74 -0.65 -7.96 -4.63
C THR A 74 -1.66 -6.87 -4.90
N ASP A 75 -1.18 -5.61 -4.96
CA ASP A 75 -1.95 -4.46 -5.37
C ASP A 75 -1.36 -3.78 -6.58
N MET A 76 -2.22 -3.03 -7.27
CA MET A 76 -1.87 -2.25 -8.44
C MET A 76 -2.28 -0.79 -8.25
N ALA A 77 -1.34 0.12 -8.37
CA ALA A 77 -1.59 1.55 -8.35
C ALA A 77 -1.44 2.14 -9.76
N VAL A 78 -2.46 2.84 -10.21
CA VAL A 78 -2.57 3.42 -11.56
C VAL A 78 -2.55 4.95 -11.47
N SER A 79 -1.68 5.59 -12.23
CA SER A 79 -1.60 7.06 -12.30
C SER A 79 -2.91 7.67 -12.77
N GLY A 80 -3.35 8.72 -12.08
CA GLY A 80 -4.65 9.38 -12.33
C GLY A 80 -5.83 8.71 -11.60
N VAL A 81 -5.64 7.54 -11.00
CA VAL A 81 -6.65 6.83 -10.20
C VAL A 81 -6.23 6.78 -8.73
N HIS A 82 -5.11 6.13 -8.42
CA HIS A 82 -4.64 5.91 -7.05
C HIS A 82 -3.60 6.95 -6.60
N PHE A 83 -2.93 7.59 -7.55
CA PHE A 83 -1.99 8.69 -7.30
C PHE A 83 -1.94 9.65 -8.50
N ARG A 84 -1.43 10.86 -8.27
CA ARG A 84 -1.18 11.86 -9.31
C ARG A 84 0.23 12.41 -9.15
N THR A 85 0.97 12.47 -10.26
CA THR A 85 2.36 12.94 -10.30
C THR A 85 2.51 14.45 -10.14
N ASP A 86 1.41 15.21 -10.27
CA ASP A 86 1.34 16.64 -9.99
C ASP A 86 1.01 16.96 -8.52
N TRP A 87 0.59 15.95 -7.73
CA TRP A 87 0.31 16.06 -6.30
C TRP A 87 1.38 15.42 -5.43
N SER A 88 1.96 14.32 -5.90
CA SER A 88 2.91 13.51 -5.15
C SER A 88 4.22 13.35 -5.90
N SER A 89 5.32 13.47 -5.18
CA SER A 89 6.65 13.14 -5.69
C SER A 89 6.80 11.63 -5.95
N ALA A 90 7.78 11.25 -6.74
CA ALA A 90 8.09 9.85 -6.97
C ALA A 90 8.39 9.08 -5.67
N PHE A 91 9.08 9.74 -4.72
CA PHE A 91 9.37 9.18 -3.40
C PHE A 91 8.08 8.90 -2.60
N GLU A 92 7.16 9.87 -2.53
CA GLU A 92 5.87 9.70 -1.85
C GLU A 92 5.02 8.59 -2.50
N ILE A 93 4.99 8.53 -3.84
CA ILE A 93 4.31 7.46 -4.58
C ILE A 93 4.91 6.09 -4.24
N GLY A 94 6.24 5.98 -4.21
CA GLY A 94 6.92 4.73 -3.84
C GLY A 94 6.58 4.28 -2.43
N ARG A 95 6.54 5.21 -1.47
CA ARG A 95 6.09 4.92 -0.10
C ARG A 95 4.63 4.46 -0.07
N LYS A 96 3.72 5.22 -0.70
CA LYS A 96 2.28 4.93 -0.72
C LYS A 96 1.98 3.50 -1.18
N VAL A 97 2.49 3.13 -2.37
CA VAL A 97 2.19 1.79 -2.93
C VAL A 97 2.82 0.65 -2.12
N THR A 98 3.94 0.91 -1.45
CA THR A 98 4.57 -0.08 -0.57
C THR A 98 3.78 -0.23 0.73
N ALA A 99 3.37 0.88 1.33
CA ALA A 99 2.54 0.91 2.54
C ALA A 99 1.24 0.12 2.36
N ALA A 100 0.51 0.33 1.26
CA ALA A 100 -0.73 -0.41 0.95
C ALA A 100 -0.49 -1.93 0.97
N ASN A 101 0.51 -2.40 0.23
CA ASN A 101 0.80 -3.84 0.15
C ASN A 101 1.32 -4.44 1.46
N THR A 102 2.10 -3.69 2.23
CA THR A 102 2.60 -4.19 3.53
C THR A 102 1.51 -4.18 4.60
N ALA A 103 0.54 -3.26 4.53
CA ALA A 103 -0.63 -3.24 5.40
C ALA A 103 -1.47 -4.52 5.26
N ASP A 104 -1.69 -5.04 4.06
CA ASP A 104 -2.36 -6.32 3.82
C ASP A 104 -1.67 -7.49 4.53
N VAL A 105 -0.34 -7.50 4.51
CA VAL A 105 0.43 -8.54 5.20
C VAL A 105 0.25 -8.42 6.72
N LEU A 106 0.31 -7.20 7.26
CA LEU A 106 0.05 -6.94 8.69
C LEU A 106 -1.38 -7.31 9.08
N ALA A 107 -2.35 -7.07 8.18
CA ALA A 107 -3.76 -7.41 8.35
C ALA A 107 -4.01 -8.93 8.50
N MET A 108 -3.02 -9.76 8.21
CA MET A 108 -3.03 -11.20 8.47
C MET A 108 -2.22 -11.60 9.72
N SER A 109 -1.87 -10.62 10.57
CA SER A 109 -0.93 -10.81 11.70
C SER A 109 0.38 -11.46 11.25
N ALA A 110 0.89 -11.03 10.11
CA ALA A 110 2.13 -11.50 9.52
C ALA A 110 3.16 -10.36 9.46
N LYS A 111 4.42 -10.74 9.41
CA LYS A 111 5.51 -9.81 9.18
C LYS A 111 5.83 -9.78 7.68
N PRO A 112 5.91 -8.59 7.04
CA PRO A 112 6.40 -8.48 5.67
C PRO A 112 7.86 -8.96 5.59
N ASP A 113 8.19 -9.77 4.58
CA ASP A 113 9.52 -10.32 4.36
C ASP A 113 10.11 -9.87 3.03
N PHE A 114 9.38 -10.02 1.93
CA PHE A 114 9.88 -9.79 0.58
C PHE A 114 8.86 -9.06 -0.30
N LEU A 115 9.37 -8.25 -1.24
CA LEU A 115 8.58 -7.52 -2.22
C LEU A 115 9.07 -7.81 -3.65
N LEU A 116 8.13 -7.98 -4.57
CA LEU A 116 8.36 -7.93 -6.01
C LEU A 116 7.66 -6.70 -6.57
N VAL A 117 8.35 -5.91 -7.39
CA VAL A 117 7.86 -4.63 -7.90
C VAL A 117 7.81 -4.65 -9.42
N ALA A 118 6.62 -4.59 -10.00
CA ALA A 118 6.43 -4.45 -11.44
C ALA A 118 5.99 -3.02 -11.77
N VAL A 119 6.68 -2.37 -12.72
CA VAL A 119 6.41 -0.98 -13.11
C VAL A 119 6.24 -0.87 -14.62
N SER A 120 5.14 -0.28 -15.08
CA SER A 120 5.03 0.17 -16.47
C SER A 120 5.30 1.68 -16.55
N LEU A 121 6.29 2.07 -17.36
CA LEU A 121 6.70 3.44 -17.60
C LEU A 121 6.11 3.96 -18.91
N THR A 122 5.75 5.24 -18.98
CA THR A 122 5.24 5.87 -20.22
C THR A 122 6.38 6.28 -21.17
N GLY A 123 7.59 6.45 -20.62
CA GLY A 123 8.76 6.97 -21.31
C GLY A 123 8.93 8.48 -21.16
N SER A 124 8.10 9.12 -20.31
CA SER A 124 8.28 10.51 -19.89
C SER A 124 9.07 10.64 -18.57
N GLU A 125 9.20 9.55 -17.83
CA GLU A 125 9.90 9.50 -16.56
C GLU A 125 11.42 9.57 -16.79
N THR A 126 12.10 10.34 -15.92
CA THR A 126 13.58 10.44 -15.94
C THR A 126 14.20 9.37 -15.04
N ILE A 127 15.51 9.14 -15.21
CA ILE A 127 16.24 8.21 -14.33
C ILE A 127 16.21 8.69 -12.85
N GLU A 128 16.19 9.99 -12.61
CA GLU A 128 16.08 10.58 -11.28
C GLU A 128 14.71 10.26 -10.69
N TRP A 129 13.63 10.42 -11.46
CA TRP A 129 12.28 10.07 -11.04
C TRP A 129 12.16 8.59 -10.64
N ILE A 130 12.69 7.69 -11.49
CA ILE A 130 12.70 6.24 -11.21
C ILE A 130 13.52 5.93 -9.96
N THR A 131 14.66 6.60 -9.81
CA THR A 131 15.53 6.47 -8.63
C THR A 131 14.80 6.90 -7.35
N ASP A 132 14.06 8.00 -7.40
CA ASP A 132 13.32 8.50 -6.24
C ASP A 132 12.11 7.65 -5.90
N LEU A 133 11.42 7.09 -6.92
CA LEU A 133 10.39 6.05 -6.70
C LEU A 133 10.98 4.85 -5.96
N ALA A 134 12.10 4.32 -6.43
CA ALA A 134 12.78 3.18 -5.83
C ALA A 134 13.25 3.48 -4.39
N ARG A 135 13.71 4.68 -4.12
CA ARG A 135 14.07 5.14 -2.76
C ARG A 135 12.86 5.19 -1.84
N GLY A 136 11.71 5.66 -2.34
CA GLY A 136 10.44 5.67 -1.58
C GLY A 136 9.99 4.25 -1.24
N ILE A 137 10.02 3.34 -2.22
CA ILE A 137 9.74 1.90 -2.01
C ILE A 137 10.67 1.31 -0.96
N LYS A 138 11.98 1.55 -1.11
CA LYS A 138 12.97 1.04 -0.15
C LYS A 138 12.76 1.60 1.25
N TYR A 139 12.49 2.89 1.38
CA TYR A 139 12.27 3.52 2.67
C TYR A 139 11.11 2.87 3.43
N GLU A 140 9.98 2.66 2.76
CA GLU A 140 8.81 2.04 3.39
C GLU A 140 9.03 0.54 3.64
N ALA A 141 9.72 -0.16 2.73
CA ALA A 141 10.11 -1.55 2.92
C ALA A 141 11.03 -1.72 4.15
N ASP A 142 11.99 -0.80 4.35
CA ASP A 142 12.86 -0.82 5.52
C ASP A 142 12.08 -0.63 6.83
N LEU A 143 11.06 0.26 6.85
CA LEU A 143 10.18 0.43 8.01
C LEU A 143 9.39 -0.85 8.30
N ALA A 144 8.90 -1.54 7.27
CA ALA A 144 8.20 -2.81 7.38
C ALA A 144 9.12 -3.99 7.75
N GLY A 145 10.45 -3.82 7.60
CA GLY A 145 11.43 -4.90 7.74
C GLY A 145 11.46 -5.87 6.56
N ALA A 146 10.99 -5.43 5.38
CA ALA A 146 10.93 -6.19 4.15
C ALA A 146 12.06 -5.82 3.16
N HIS A 147 12.29 -6.69 2.17
CA HIS A 147 13.31 -6.49 1.13
C HIS A 147 12.71 -6.62 -0.26
N VAL A 148 13.03 -5.68 -1.15
CA VAL A 148 12.74 -5.83 -2.59
C VAL A 148 13.74 -6.82 -3.18
N VAL A 149 13.22 -7.93 -3.69
CA VAL A 149 14.05 -9.05 -4.17
C VAL A 149 13.99 -9.24 -5.68
N GLY A 150 13.06 -8.57 -6.37
CA GLY A 150 12.90 -8.66 -7.82
C GLY A 150 11.76 -7.78 -8.32
N GLY A 151 11.44 -7.94 -9.60
CA GLY A 151 10.35 -7.21 -10.26
C GLY A 151 10.53 -7.18 -11.76
N ASP A 152 9.77 -6.31 -12.42
CA ASP A 152 9.78 -6.11 -13.86
C ASP A 152 9.65 -4.63 -14.21
N ILE A 153 10.22 -4.21 -15.33
CA ILE A 153 10.07 -2.87 -15.88
C ILE A 153 9.68 -2.99 -17.35
N SER A 154 8.53 -2.44 -17.67
CA SER A 154 8.01 -2.46 -19.04
C SER A 154 7.62 -1.05 -19.48
N ARG A 155 7.46 -0.85 -20.81
CA ARG A 155 6.92 0.37 -21.37
C ARG A 155 5.45 0.18 -21.75
N ALA A 156 4.58 1.11 -21.30
CA ALA A 156 3.16 1.10 -21.64
C ALA A 156 2.63 2.53 -21.85
N GLY A 157 1.37 2.66 -22.19
CA GLY A 157 0.71 3.98 -22.37
C GLY A 157 0.33 4.67 -21.08
N GLN A 158 0.47 3.99 -19.93
CA GLN A 158 0.10 4.52 -18.62
C GLN A 158 1.11 4.07 -17.56
N LEU A 159 1.41 4.97 -16.62
CA LEU A 159 2.23 4.67 -15.47
C LEU A 159 1.42 3.82 -14.48
N VAL A 160 1.89 2.61 -14.24
CA VAL A 160 1.30 1.65 -13.31
C VAL A 160 2.40 1.03 -12.46
N ILE A 161 2.13 0.88 -11.19
CA ILE A 161 3.04 0.22 -10.23
C ILE A 161 2.26 -0.90 -9.57
N SER A 162 2.76 -2.12 -9.64
CA SER A 162 2.21 -3.27 -8.94
C SER A 162 3.27 -3.84 -8.01
N ILE A 163 2.88 -4.05 -6.75
CA ILE A 163 3.75 -4.69 -5.76
C ILE A 163 3.09 -6.00 -5.33
N THR A 164 3.88 -7.06 -5.31
CA THR A 164 3.53 -8.30 -4.64
C THR A 164 4.30 -8.35 -3.33
N ALA A 165 3.59 -8.42 -2.21
CA ALA A 165 4.18 -8.56 -0.90
C ALA A 165 4.06 -10.01 -0.40
N ILE A 166 5.14 -10.51 0.16
CA ILE A 166 5.25 -11.83 0.77
C ILE A 166 5.63 -11.64 2.22
N GLY A 167 4.84 -12.20 3.11
CA GLY A 167 5.11 -12.18 4.53
C GLY A 167 5.01 -13.57 5.15
N SER A 168 5.31 -13.66 6.43
CA SER A 168 5.24 -14.93 7.16
C SER A 168 4.67 -14.75 8.56
N THR A 169 3.95 -15.78 9.02
CA THR A 169 3.40 -15.84 10.38
C THR A 169 3.27 -17.28 10.86
N ASN A 170 3.30 -17.47 12.17
CA ASN A 170 2.97 -18.77 12.78
C ASN A 170 1.47 -19.01 12.86
N LYS A 171 0.68 -17.92 12.97
CA LYS A 171 -0.77 -17.97 13.18
C LYS A 171 -1.42 -16.81 12.41
N PRO A 172 -1.93 -17.05 11.20
CA PRO A 172 -2.67 -16.02 10.48
C PRO A 172 -3.97 -15.69 11.21
N ILE A 173 -4.28 -14.39 11.29
CA ILE A 173 -5.55 -13.88 11.76
C ILE A 173 -6.32 -13.40 10.52
N THR A 174 -7.64 -13.64 10.51
CA THR A 174 -8.48 -13.34 9.36
C THR A 174 -9.56 -12.32 9.73
N ARG A 175 -10.34 -11.87 8.75
CA ARG A 175 -11.51 -11.02 8.95
C ARG A 175 -12.62 -11.69 9.77
N SER A 176 -12.62 -13.02 9.88
CA SER A 176 -13.58 -13.78 10.68
C SER A 176 -13.00 -14.16 12.04
N GLY A 177 -13.84 -14.18 13.08
CA GLY A 177 -13.41 -14.61 14.41
C GLY A 177 -13.78 -13.64 15.52
N ALA A 178 -14.32 -12.46 15.19
CA ALA A 178 -14.84 -11.51 16.19
C ALA A 178 -15.95 -12.15 17.04
N LYS A 179 -15.97 -11.83 18.32
CA LYS A 179 -16.89 -12.41 19.30
C LYS A 179 -17.62 -11.32 20.07
N PRO A 180 -18.89 -11.52 20.44
CA PRO A 180 -19.57 -10.62 21.36
C PRO A 180 -18.76 -10.42 22.64
N GLY A 181 -18.56 -9.14 23.03
CA GLY A 181 -17.71 -8.73 24.15
C GLY A 181 -16.29 -8.32 23.75
N ASP A 182 -15.86 -8.55 22.49
CA ASP A 182 -14.61 -7.98 21.99
C ASP A 182 -14.72 -6.45 21.88
N GLY A 183 -13.66 -5.73 22.22
CA GLY A 183 -13.49 -4.34 21.79
C GLY A 183 -13.18 -4.26 20.29
N ILE A 184 -13.56 -3.16 19.66
CA ILE A 184 -13.22 -2.80 18.29
C ILE A 184 -12.13 -1.74 18.33
N TYR A 185 -10.97 -2.01 17.73
CA TYR A 185 -9.81 -1.14 17.81
C TYR A 185 -9.30 -0.75 16.42
N LEU A 186 -8.81 0.49 16.30
CA LEU A 186 -8.02 0.96 15.16
C LEU A 186 -6.56 1.19 15.60
N SER A 187 -5.59 0.85 14.78
CA SER A 187 -4.18 1.18 15.03
C SER A 187 -3.93 2.70 15.03
N SER A 188 -4.68 3.44 14.20
CA SER A 188 -4.74 4.90 14.14
C SER A 188 -6.13 5.34 13.66
N LEU A 189 -6.54 6.58 13.94
CA LEU A 189 -7.82 7.09 13.45
C LEU A 189 -7.77 7.23 11.92
N THR A 190 -8.78 6.67 11.24
CA THR A 190 -9.03 6.85 9.81
C THR A 190 -9.52 8.25 9.45
N GLY A 191 -9.45 8.61 8.16
CA GLY A 191 -9.97 9.87 7.62
C GLY A 191 -8.89 10.91 7.30
N TRP A 192 -7.65 10.69 7.68
CA TRP A 192 -6.56 11.60 7.37
C TRP A 192 -6.25 11.65 5.88
N SER A 193 -6.26 10.51 5.19
CA SER A 193 -6.08 10.43 3.74
C SER A 193 -7.20 11.17 3.01
N ALA A 194 -8.46 10.96 3.41
CA ALA A 194 -9.62 11.66 2.86
C ALA A 194 -9.56 13.18 3.08
N ALA A 195 -9.08 13.64 4.24
CA ALA A 195 -8.87 15.06 4.52
C ALA A 195 -7.80 15.65 3.58
N GLY A 196 -6.68 14.96 3.39
CA GLY A 196 -5.64 15.38 2.46
C GLY A 196 -6.13 15.48 1.01
N LEU A 197 -6.92 14.50 0.55
CA LEU A 197 -7.58 14.54 -0.75
C LEU A 197 -8.52 15.74 -0.88
N ALA A 198 -9.32 16.03 0.13
CA ALA A 198 -10.23 17.19 0.14
C ALA A 198 -9.45 18.51 0.05
N MET A 199 -8.32 18.63 0.74
CA MET A 199 -7.43 19.78 0.65
C MET A 199 -6.87 19.96 -0.76
N LEU A 200 -6.35 18.90 -1.37
CA LEU A 200 -5.79 18.95 -2.73
C LEU A 200 -6.87 19.32 -3.77
N ASN A 201 -8.05 18.74 -3.66
CA ASN A 201 -9.17 19.04 -4.56
C ASN A 201 -9.69 20.48 -4.43
N SER A 202 -9.68 21.05 -3.22
CA SER A 202 -10.11 22.43 -2.98
C SER A 202 -9.05 23.47 -3.39
N GLY A 203 -7.81 23.05 -3.66
CA GLY A 203 -6.68 23.94 -3.85
C GLY A 203 -6.31 24.70 -2.59
N SER A 204 -6.64 24.16 -1.41
CA SER A 204 -6.33 24.78 -0.11
C SER A 204 -4.84 24.99 0.06
N THR A 205 -4.47 26.19 0.50
CA THR A 205 -3.09 26.57 0.87
C THR A 205 -2.89 26.60 2.39
N GLU A 206 -3.78 25.93 3.15
CA GLU A 206 -3.68 25.84 4.61
C GLU A 206 -2.34 25.23 5.02
N VAL A 207 -1.75 25.81 6.05
CA VAL A 207 -0.47 25.41 6.64
C VAL A 207 -0.64 25.14 8.14
N GLY A 208 0.26 24.35 8.70
CA GLY A 208 0.29 23.95 10.10
C GLY A 208 0.05 22.45 10.29
N GLU A 209 0.43 21.94 11.44
CA GLU A 209 0.55 20.51 11.72
C GLU A 209 -0.64 19.64 11.26
N PRO A 210 -1.93 19.94 11.55
CA PRO A 210 -3.01 19.07 11.11
C PRO A 210 -3.17 19.03 9.59
N ALA A 211 -2.97 20.16 8.89
CA ALA A 211 -3.06 20.23 7.43
C ALA A 211 -1.90 19.49 6.76
N GLU A 212 -0.68 19.69 7.26
CA GLU A 212 0.52 18.99 6.78
C GLU A 212 0.40 17.47 7.00
N LYS A 213 -0.11 17.03 8.16
CA LYS A 213 -0.40 15.62 8.43
C LYS A 213 -1.39 15.07 7.41
N ALA A 214 -2.53 15.72 7.18
CA ALA A 214 -3.53 15.27 6.23
C ALA A 214 -2.96 15.10 4.81
N LEU A 215 -2.19 16.10 4.33
CA LEU A 215 -1.51 16.00 3.03
C LEU A 215 -0.49 14.88 2.97
N SER A 216 0.28 14.68 4.04
CA SER A 216 1.26 13.59 4.14
C SER A 216 0.58 12.22 4.11
N GLU A 217 -0.49 12.03 4.89
CA GLU A 217 -1.22 10.75 4.96
C GLU A 217 -1.88 10.40 3.62
N PHE A 218 -2.41 11.36 2.87
CA PHE A 218 -2.91 11.12 1.53
C PHE A 218 -1.80 10.68 0.56
N LYS A 219 -0.63 11.34 0.63
CA LYS A 219 0.48 11.12 -0.30
C LYS A 219 1.28 9.85 0.01
N SER A 220 1.39 9.51 1.29
CA SER A 220 2.09 8.34 1.77
C SER A 220 1.60 8.00 3.19
N PRO A 221 0.61 7.10 3.33
CA PRO A 221 0.00 6.78 4.60
C PRO A 221 1.03 6.21 5.58
N THR A 222 0.84 6.53 6.85
CA THR A 222 1.69 6.05 7.94
C THR A 222 1.15 4.73 8.47
N ILE A 223 1.91 3.65 8.29
CA ILE A 223 1.55 2.33 8.79
C ILE A 223 2.15 2.11 10.18
N ASP A 224 1.34 1.66 11.13
CA ASP A 224 1.85 1.25 12.44
C ASP A 224 2.41 -0.18 12.38
N TYR A 225 3.67 -0.29 11.95
CA TYR A 225 4.38 -1.58 11.90
C TYR A 225 4.65 -2.18 13.30
N GLY A 226 4.42 -1.41 14.37
CA GLY A 226 4.56 -1.86 15.75
C GLY A 226 3.27 -2.39 16.38
N PHE A 227 2.13 -2.31 15.68
CA PHE A 227 0.85 -2.76 16.19
C PHE A 227 0.84 -4.27 16.47
N ASP A 228 0.79 -4.65 17.73
CA ASP A 228 0.72 -6.07 18.12
C ASP A 228 -0.70 -6.62 18.00
N ALA A 229 -1.00 -7.20 16.84
CA ALA A 229 -2.27 -7.85 16.56
C ALA A 229 -2.33 -9.32 17.01
N SER A 230 -1.31 -9.88 17.66
CA SER A 230 -1.19 -11.32 17.94
C SER A 230 -2.33 -11.90 18.78
N ASN A 231 -2.98 -11.07 19.62
CA ASN A 231 -4.11 -11.40 20.45
C ASN A 231 -5.48 -11.02 19.86
N SER A 232 -5.51 -10.54 18.62
CA SER A 232 -6.77 -10.23 17.94
C SER A 232 -7.55 -11.50 17.62
N ASN A 233 -8.87 -11.40 17.71
CA ASN A 233 -9.80 -12.45 17.28
C ASN A 233 -10.12 -12.33 15.78
N ALA A 234 -10.22 -11.09 15.26
CA ALA A 234 -10.33 -10.80 13.84
C ALA A 234 -9.53 -9.52 13.50
N LEU A 235 -9.07 -9.43 12.25
CA LEU A 235 -8.17 -8.37 11.79
C LEU A 235 -8.36 -8.11 10.30
N CYS A 236 -8.30 -6.85 9.88
CA CYS A 236 -8.09 -6.42 8.49
C CYS A 236 -7.41 -5.04 8.48
N ASP A 237 -6.93 -4.59 7.31
CA ASP A 237 -6.61 -3.18 7.09
C ASP A 237 -7.86 -2.39 6.64
N VAL A 238 -7.79 -1.05 6.71
CA VAL A 238 -8.83 -0.14 6.23
C VAL A 238 -8.32 0.56 4.97
N SER A 239 -8.51 -0.09 3.82
CA SER A 239 -8.13 0.40 2.50
C SER A 239 -9.24 1.20 1.81
N ASP A 240 -10.47 0.67 1.76
CA ASP A 240 -11.59 1.31 1.05
C ASP A 240 -12.36 2.29 1.93
N ALA A 241 -12.78 1.85 3.11
CA ALA A 241 -13.44 2.68 4.13
C ALA A 241 -13.68 1.87 5.42
N LEU A 242 -13.66 2.53 6.57
CA LEU A 242 -13.95 1.88 7.85
C LEU A 242 -15.30 1.15 7.84
N VAL A 243 -16.35 1.78 7.29
CA VAL A 243 -17.68 1.18 7.22
C VAL A 243 -17.72 -0.08 6.36
N ILE A 244 -16.91 -0.16 5.29
CA ILE A 244 -16.85 -1.33 4.41
C ILE A 244 -16.15 -2.49 5.12
N GLN A 245 -14.94 -2.27 5.60
CA GLN A 245 -14.15 -3.30 6.25
C GLN A 245 -14.83 -3.80 7.53
N ALA A 246 -15.42 -2.91 8.32
CA ALA A 246 -16.19 -3.28 9.52
C ALA A 246 -17.42 -4.14 9.14
N ALA A 247 -18.16 -3.80 8.10
CA ALA A 247 -19.29 -4.59 7.62
C ALA A 247 -18.86 -5.99 7.15
N GLN A 248 -17.75 -6.08 6.41
CA GLN A 248 -17.19 -7.36 5.97
C GLN A 248 -16.75 -8.24 7.15
N MET A 249 -16.10 -7.65 8.18
CA MET A 249 -15.70 -8.37 9.38
C MET A 249 -16.91 -8.82 10.21
N ALA A 250 -17.92 -7.96 10.37
CA ALA A 250 -19.16 -8.26 11.07
C ALA A 250 -19.92 -9.41 10.39
N GLU A 251 -20.03 -9.40 9.05
CA GLU A 251 -20.65 -10.45 8.27
C GLU A 251 -19.87 -11.77 8.37
N ALA A 252 -18.55 -11.74 8.16
CA ALA A 252 -17.68 -12.89 8.24
C ALA A 252 -17.69 -13.56 9.62
N SER A 253 -17.90 -12.78 10.68
CA SER A 253 -17.97 -13.23 12.08
C SER A 253 -19.39 -13.51 12.57
N LYS A 254 -20.43 -13.09 11.81
CA LYS A 254 -21.86 -13.19 12.17
C LYS A 254 -22.19 -12.46 13.48
N VAL A 255 -21.70 -11.25 13.62
CA VAL A 255 -21.87 -10.40 14.80
C VAL A 255 -22.28 -8.98 14.40
N CYS A 256 -22.60 -8.13 15.36
CA CYS A 256 -22.81 -6.71 15.13
C CYS A 256 -21.62 -5.91 15.67
N PHE A 257 -21.08 -5.00 14.85
CA PHE A 257 -20.10 -4.01 15.29
C PHE A 257 -20.82 -2.74 15.73
N ASN A 258 -20.74 -2.45 17.00
CA ASN A 258 -21.42 -1.31 17.62
C ASN A 258 -20.39 -0.21 17.97
N PHE A 259 -20.38 0.88 17.18
CA PHE A 259 -19.44 1.97 17.35
C PHE A 259 -19.78 2.87 18.54
N ASP A 260 -18.75 3.36 19.23
CA ASP A 260 -18.85 4.37 20.29
C ASP A 260 -18.29 5.70 19.79
N LEU A 261 -19.16 6.52 19.21
CA LEU A 261 -18.77 7.82 18.67
C LEU A 261 -18.17 8.75 19.72
N THR A 262 -18.55 8.59 21.00
CA THR A 262 -18.00 9.41 22.09
C THR A 262 -16.52 9.09 22.33
N LYS A 263 -16.15 7.81 22.26
CA LYS A 263 -14.73 7.42 22.36
C LYS A 263 -13.90 7.92 21.19
N ILE A 264 -14.46 7.85 19.97
CA ILE A 264 -13.79 8.41 18.78
C ILE A 264 -13.57 9.91 18.98
N GLN A 265 -14.60 10.67 19.37
CA GLN A 265 -14.52 12.12 19.60
C GLN A 265 -13.54 12.50 20.71
N ALA A 266 -13.37 11.66 21.72
CA ALA A 266 -12.44 11.92 22.81
C ALA A 266 -10.97 11.68 22.44
N SER A 267 -10.68 11.11 21.28
CA SER A 267 -9.30 10.87 20.83
C SER A 267 -8.59 12.16 20.44
N ALA A 268 -7.29 12.21 20.70
CA ALA A 268 -6.47 13.34 20.29
C ALA A 268 -6.45 13.52 18.76
N GLU A 269 -6.47 12.42 18.01
CA GLU A 269 -6.49 12.44 16.55
C GLU A 269 -7.78 13.04 16.00
N PHE A 270 -8.94 12.75 16.61
CA PHE A 270 -10.20 13.38 16.22
C PHE A 270 -10.13 14.90 16.38
N VAL A 271 -9.63 15.38 17.50
CA VAL A 271 -9.51 16.82 17.78
C VAL A 271 -8.63 17.54 16.74
N GLU A 272 -7.56 16.88 16.32
CA GLU A 272 -6.69 17.46 15.27
C GLU A 272 -7.33 17.39 13.88
N LEU A 273 -7.94 16.27 13.52
CA LEU A 273 -8.64 16.12 12.24
C LEU A 273 -9.83 17.07 12.11
N GLU A 274 -10.55 17.32 13.22
CA GLU A 274 -11.69 18.24 13.26
C GLU A 274 -11.28 19.67 12.91
N LYS A 275 -10.08 20.12 13.25
CA LYS A 275 -9.57 21.44 12.86
C LYS A 275 -9.49 21.58 11.34
N VAL A 276 -9.08 20.50 10.62
CA VAL A 276 -9.06 20.48 9.16
C VAL A 276 -10.48 20.49 8.59
N ALA A 277 -11.38 19.68 9.17
CA ALA A 277 -12.78 19.61 8.74
C ALA A 277 -13.50 20.95 8.88
N GLN A 278 -13.32 21.64 10.01
CA GLN A 278 -13.91 22.98 10.24
C GLN A 278 -13.42 24.00 9.21
N LYS A 279 -12.14 24.02 8.86
CA LYS A 279 -11.57 24.94 7.88
C LYS A 279 -12.11 24.70 6.47
N LEU A 280 -12.34 23.45 6.09
CA LEU A 280 -12.87 23.07 4.79
C LEU A 280 -14.41 23.03 4.77
N ASN A 281 -15.09 23.33 5.90
CA ASN A 281 -16.52 23.15 6.06
C ASN A 281 -17.00 21.76 5.62
N ALA A 282 -16.26 20.73 6.04
CA ALA A 282 -16.48 19.34 5.66
C ALA A 282 -17.03 18.53 6.85
N ASP A 283 -17.70 17.43 6.56
CA ASP A 283 -18.17 16.49 7.55
C ASP A 283 -17.02 15.50 7.92
N ILE A 284 -16.49 15.64 9.13
CA ILE A 284 -15.42 14.78 9.65
C ILE A 284 -15.83 13.30 9.67
N TRP A 285 -17.10 13.01 9.94
CA TRP A 285 -17.59 11.64 10.03
C TRP A 285 -17.55 10.92 8.68
N SER A 286 -17.80 11.66 7.59
CA SER A 286 -17.66 11.11 6.26
C SER A 286 -16.21 10.73 5.96
N TRP A 287 -15.22 11.49 6.45
CA TRP A 287 -13.82 11.14 6.31
C TRP A 287 -13.44 9.90 7.12
N ILE A 288 -13.87 9.85 8.39
CA ILE A 288 -13.53 8.74 9.30
C ILE A 288 -14.16 7.42 8.84
N PHE A 289 -15.43 7.43 8.45
CA PHE A 289 -16.17 6.20 8.17
C PHE A 289 -16.20 5.81 6.69
N ALA A 290 -16.18 6.77 5.77
CA ALA A 290 -16.28 6.54 4.32
C ALA A 290 -15.02 6.96 3.53
N GLY A 291 -14.01 7.52 4.18
CA GLY A 291 -12.69 7.76 3.59
C GLY A 291 -11.90 6.48 3.46
N GLY A 292 -11.13 6.37 2.38
CA GLY A 292 -10.24 5.24 2.13
C GLY A 292 -8.76 5.64 2.16
N GLU A 293 -7.92 4.64 1.91
CA GLU A 293 -6.46 4.74 1.75
C GLU A 293 -5.68 5.18 3.02
N ASP A 294 -6.27 5.01 4.22
CA ASP A 294 -5.56 5.22 5.48
C ASP A 294 -4.71 3.99 5.87
N HIS A 295 -5.13 2.79 5.46
CA HIS A 295 -4.48 1.50 5.76
C HIS A 295 -4.23 1.26 7.25
N ALA A 296 -5.05 1.86 8.11
CA ALA A 296 -5.06 1.55 9.53
C ALA A 296 -5.55 0.12 9.76
N LEU A 297 -5.02 -0.57 10.77
CA LEU A 297 -5.48 -1.91 11.11
C LEU A 297 -6.76 -1.82 11.97
N LEU A 298 -7.81 -2.52 11.54
CA LEU A 298 -9.05 -2.73 12.28
C LEU A 298 -9.02 -4.11 12.93
N ALA A 299 -9.01 -4.14 14.24
CA ALA A 299 -8.85 -5.35 15.04
C ALA A 299 -10.00 -5.53 16.05
N THR A 300 -10.34 -6.78 16.37
CA THR A 300 -11.25 -7.09 17.47
C THR A 300 -10.59 -8.00 18.49
N GLY A 301 -10.85 -7.77 19.77
CA GLY A 301 -10.27 -8.56 20.86
C GLY A 301 -10.42 -7.87 22.22
N THR A 302 -9.61 -8.32 23.18
CA THR A 302 -9.58 -7.75 24.53
C THR A 302 -8.23 -7.09 24.77
N ASP A 303 -8.25 -5.85 25.27
CA ASP A 303 -7.04 -5.09 25.66
C ASP A 303 -5.97 -5.01 24.55
N LEU A 304 -6.41 -4.78 23.29
CA LEU A 304 -5.49 -4.56 22.17
C LEU A 304 -4.89 -3.15 22.21
N PRO A 305 -3.69 -2.96 21.65
CA PRO A 305 -3.17 -1.61 21.44
C PRO A 305 -4.07 -0.84 20.46
N GLY A 306 -3.93 0.49 20.45
CA GLY A 306 -4.65 1.36 19.54
C GLY A 306 -5.88 2.03 20.14
N LEU A 307 -6.67 2.63 19.26
CA LEU A 307 -7.86 3.41 19.62
C LEU A 307 -9.08 2.50 19.73
N LEU A 308 -9.66 2.37 20.93
CA LEU A 308 -10.92 1.66 21.14
C LEU A 308 -12.09 2.51 20.59
N ILE A 309 -12.76 2.03 19.54
CA ILE A 309 -13.82 2.73 18.82
C ILE A 309 -15.21 2.11 18.98
N GLY A 310 -15.34 1.00 19.69
CA GLY A 310 -16.62 0.33 19.87
C GLY A 310 -16.50 -1.03 20.52
N GLU A 311 -17.58 -1.80 20.43
CA GLU A 311 -17.73 -3.13 21.01
C GLU A 311 -18.45 -4.07 20.03
N VAL A 312 -18.02 -5.31 19.96
CA VAL A 312 -18.70 -6.36 19.22
C VAL A 312 -19.86 -6.90 20.07
N THR A 313 -21.06 -6.89 19.50
CA THR A 313 -22.29 -7.36 20.17
C THR A 313 -22.95 -8.51 19.43
N GLN A 314 -23.92 -9.17 20.06
CA GLN A 314 -24.77 -10.12 19.36
C GLN A 314 -25.63 -9.39 18.31
N GLY A 315 -25.84 -10.03 17.16
CA GLY A 315 -26.64 -9.47 16.08
C GLY A 315 -25.91 -9.62 14.74
N ALA A 316 -26.14 -8.70 13.81
CA ALA A 316 -25.52 -8.68 12.50
C ALA A 316 -25.35 -7.24 12.02
N GLY A 317 -24.32 -7.00 11.22
CA GLY A 317 -24.04 -5.71 10.57
C GLY A 317 -23.42 -4.67 11.49
N LEU A 318 -23.76 -3.41 11.29
CA LEU A 318 -23.19 -2.27 12.00
C LEU A 318 -24.26 -1.50 12.79
N ALA A 319 -23.89 -0.96 13.94
CA ALA A 319 -24.73 -0.10 14.76
C ALA A 319 -23.99 1.21 15.10
N ASN A 320 -24.75 2.29 15.31
CA ASN A 320 -24.25 3.63 15.64
C ASN A 320 -23.29 4.22 14.59
N VAL A 321 -23.47 3.87 13.30
CA VAL A 321 -22.79 4.54 12.19
C VAL A 321 -23.39 5.95 12.04
N PRO A 322 -22.59 7.01 11.89
CA PRO A 322 -23.11 8.36 11.68
C PRO A 322 -24.04 8.45 10.46
N ALA A 323 -25.09 9.24 10.56
CA ALA A 323 -26.05 9.42 9.48
C ALA A 323 -25.38 10.06 8.24
N GLY A 324 -25.72 9.59 7.06
CA GLY A 324 -25.19 10.11 5.78
C GLY A 324 -23.88 9.48 5.30
N VAL A 325 -23.29 8.58 6.08
CA VAL A 325 -22.02 7.89 5.70
C VAL A 325 -22.24 6.80 4.64
N GLU A 326 -23.44 6.25 4.51
CA GLU A 326 -23.72 5.03 3.74
C GLU A 326 -23.56 5.14 2.22
N ALA A 327 -23.45 6.32 1.65
CA ALA A 327 -23.70 6.51 0.21
C ALA A 327 -22.48 6.73 -0.69
N ASN A 328 -21.28 6.95 -0.14
CA ASN A 328 -20.14 7.46 -0.95
C ASN A 328 -18.87 6.61 -0.86
N THR A 329 -19.02 5.31 -0.72
CA THR A 329 -17.85 4.42 -0.71
C THR A 329 -17.32 4.20 -2.13
N TRP A 330 -16.00 4.17 -2.25
CA TRP A 330 -15.31 3.88 -3.51
C TRP A 330 -15.72 2.53 -4.09
N GLN A 331 -15.92 2.45 -5.39
CA GLN A 331 -16.12 1.22 -6.14
C GLN A 331 -15.19 1.20 -7.35
N HIS A 332 -14.54 0.07 -7.59
CA HIS A 332 -13.64 -0.09 -8.74
C HIS A 332 -14.38 -0.22 -10.08
N PHE A 333 -15.69 -0.57 -10.06
CA PHE A 333 -16.52 -0.79 -11.25
C PHE A 333 -17.92 -0.21 -11.09
#